data_832a2249c75355ff07cd22c5a012aeb2
#
_entry.id   832a2249c75355ff07cd22c5a012aeb2
#
_cell.length_a   1.000
_cell.length_b   1.000
_cell.length_c   1.000
_cell.angle_alpha   90.00
_cell.angle_beta   90.00
_cell.angle_gamma   90.00
#
_symmetry.space_group_name_H-M   'P 1'
#
loop_
_entity.id
_entity.type
_entity.pdbx_description
1 polymer ?
#
loop_
_entity_poly.entity_id
_entity_poly.type
_entity_poly.pdbx_seq_one_letter_code
_entity_poly.pdbx_strand_id
1 'polypeptide(L)'
;MEPYVGIAVFELASESSEHSSFFREDFSLVYADSDEEAHRKVKARAHEQEYEGLWLRHIVDVAPTLYGHVDRDCDLYSRHFSALEDYERFEMNLGGKDPLSPPK
;
A
#
# COMPACT_ATOMS: atom_id res chain seq x y z
N MET A 1 -12.87 18.35 -3.63
CA MET A 1 -12.31 16.99 -3.41
C MET A 1 -10.81 17.05 -3.27
N GLU A 2 -10.30 16.37 -2.29
CA GLU A 2 -8.86 16.30 -2.04
C GLU A 2 -8.33 14.93 -2.40
N PRO A 3 -7.06 14.85 -2.82
CA PRO A 3 -6.44 13.55 -3.12
C PRO A 3 -5.99 12.83 -1.86
N TYR A 4 -6.24 11.53 -1.83
CA TYR A 4 -5.82 10.63 -0.75
C TYR A 4 -5.06 9.47 -1.34
N VAL A 5 -4.06 8.99 -0.59
CA VAL A 5 -3.32 7.78 -0.93
C VAL A 5 -3.88 6.63 -0.11
N GLY A 6 -4.20 5.53 -0.77
CA GLY A 6 -4.60 4.30 -0.12
C GLY A 6 -3.57 3.23 -0.34
N ILE A 7 -3.32 2.43 0.68
CA ILE A 7 -2.37 1.31 0.61
C ILE A 7 -3.13 0.04 0.96
N ALA A 8 -3.14 -0.89 0.02
CA ALA A 8 -3.84 -2.16 0.17
C ALA A 8 -2.88 -3.32 -0.04
N VAL A 9 -3.06 -4.38 0.73
CA VAL A 9 -2.26 -5.60 0.59
C VAL A 9 -3.16 -6.73 0.15
N PHE A 10 -2.75 -7.42 -0.90
CA PHE A 10 -3.44 -8.56 -1.48
C PHE A 10 -2.63 -9.83 -1.31
N GLU A 11 -3.33 -10.92 -1.23
CA GLU A 11 -2.73 -12.25 -1.25
C GLU A 11 -3.04 -12.91 -2.59
N LEU A 12 -2.02 -13.44 -3.26
CA LEU A 12 -2.17 -14.18 -4.51
C LEU A 12 -1.90 -15.65 -4.22
N ALA A 13 -2.82 -16.52 -4.66
CA ALA A 13 -2.59 -17.93 -4.56
C ALA A 13 -1.47 -18.36 -5.50
N SER A 14 -0.59 -19.20 -5.01
CA SER A 14 0.46 -19.79 -5.83
C SER A 14 -0.12 -20.90 -6.67
N GLU A 15 0.30 -20.99 -7.93
CA GLU A 15 -0.10 -22.08 -8.81
C GLU A 15 0.63 -23.38 -8.46
N SER A 16 1.74 -23.28 -7.74
CA SER A 16 2.44 -24.48 -7.32
C SER A 16 1.74 -25.07 -6.10
N SER A 17 1.69 -26.39 -6.04
CA SER A 17 1.06 -27.12 -4.96
C SER A 17 1.78 -26.98 -3.63
N GLU A 18 2.82 -26.19 -3.58
CA GLU A 18 3.69 -26.07 -2.41
C GLU A 18 3.35 -24.88 -1.53
N HIS A 19 2.14 -24.41 -1.61
CA HIS A 19 1.47 -23.54 -0.65
C HIS A 19 2.10 -22.20 -0.33
N SER A 20 2.95 -21.69 -1.17
CA SER A 20 3.45 -20.33 -0.96
C SER A 20 2.49 -19.35 -1.60
N SER A 21 1.87 -18.53 -0.77
CA SER A 21 1.15 -17.37 -1.27
C SER A 21 2.15 -16.26 -1.50
N PHE A 22 1.83 -15.40 -2.46
CA PHE A 22 2.55 -14.15 -2.66
C PHE A 22 1.69 -13.01 -2.16
N PHE A 23 2.34 -11.93 -1.78
CA PHE A 23 1.64 -10.76 -1.30
C PHE A 23 2.03 -9.57 -2.15
N ARG A 24 1.03 -8.74 -2.47
CA ARG A 24 1.24 -7.56 -3.29
C ARG A 24 0.71 -6.36 -2.55
N GLU A 25 1.50 -5.30 -2.48
CA GLU A 25 1.11 -4.04 -1.89
C GLU A 25 0.83 -3.06 -3.03
N ASP A 26 -0.38 -2.51 -3.04
CA ASP A 26 -0.79 -1.53 -4.06
C ASP A 26 -1.01 -0.17 -3.40
N PHE A 27 -0.54 0.85 -4.07
CA PHE A 27 -0.82 2.24 -3.71
C PHE A 27 -1.81 2.78 -4.72
N SER A 28 -2.87 3.40 -4.22
CA SER A 28 -3.88 4.01 -5.08
C SER A 28 -4.07 5.47 -4.72
N LEU A 29 -4.54 6.25 -5.68
CA LEU A 29 -4.89 7.64 -5.48
C LEU A 29 -6.39 7.77 -5.68
N VAL A 30 -7.09 8.33 -4.70
CA VAL A 30 -8.52 8.62 -4.83
C VAL A 30 -8.76 10.07 -4.42
N TYR A 31 -9.83 10.65 -4.93
CA TYR A 31 -10.25 11.99 -4.55
C TYR A 31 -11.51 11.87 -3.71
N ALA A 32 -11.55 12.56 -2.59
CA ALA A 32 -12.67 12.46 -1.66
C ALA A 32 -12.85 13.76 -0.88
N ASP A 33 -14.04 13.94 -0.32
CA ASP A 33 -14.37 15.12 0.48
C ASP A 33 -14.17 14.90 1.97
N SER A 34 -13.93 13.65 2.36
CA SER A 34 -13.72 13.28 3.76
C SER A 34 -12.90 12.01 3.88
N ASP A 35 -12.34 11.77 5.05
CA ASP A 35 -11.60 10.55 5.35
C ASP A 35 -12.49 9.32 5.16
N GLU A 36 -13.73 9.40 5.61
CA GLU A 36 -14.66 8.28 5.47
C GLU A 36 -14.92 7.93 4.01
N GLU A 37 -15.11 8.95 3.18
CA GLU A 37 -15.31 8.73 1.76
C GLU A 37 -14.06 8.15 1.12
N ALA A 38 -12.88 8.65 1.53
CA ALA A 38 -11.61 8.15 1.01
C ALA A 38 -11.44 6.66 1.34
N HIS A 39 -11.70 6.26 2.58
CA HIS A 39 -11.63 4.87 2.99
C HIS A 39 -12.56 4.00 2.17
N ARG A 40 -13.79 4.46 1.97
CA ARG A 40 -14.78 3.73 1.19
C ARG A 40 -14.32 3.54 -0.25
N LYS A 41 -13.78 4.59 -0.85
CA LYS A 41 -13.29 4.54 -2.23
C LYS A 41 -12.08 3.63 -2.39
N VAL A 42 -11.13 3.70 -1.46
CA VAL A 42 -9.95 2.83 -1.50
C VAL A 42 -10.37 1.38 -1.36
N LYS A 43 -11.26 1.09 -0.42
CA LYS A 43 -11.76 -0.27 -0.23
C LYS A 43 -12.50 -0.79 -1.45
N ALA A 44 -13.33 0.06 -2.08
CA ALA A 44 -14.06 -0.33 -3.28
C ALA A 44 -13.10 -0.63 -4.43
N ARG A 45 -12.09 0.21 -4.64
CA ARG A 45 -11.08 -0.03 -5.68
C ARG A 45 -10.31 -1.32 -5.41
N ALA A 46 -9.99 -1.58 -4.15
CA ALA A 46 -9.29 -2.81 -3.77
C ALA A 46 -10.15 -4.04 -4.10
N HIS A 47 -11.42 -4.01 -3.75
CA HIS A 47 -12.32 -5.12 -4.06
C HIS A 47 -12.51 -5.33 -5.56
N GLU A 48 -12.45 -4.27 -6.36
CA GLU A 48 -12.53 -4.38 -7.81
C GLU A 48 -11.34 -5.14 -8.41
N GLN A 49 -10.21 -5.19 -7.68
CA GLN A 49 -9.03 -5.94 -8.13
C GLN A 49 -9.15 -7.43 -7.84
N GLU A 50 -10.07 -7.82 -6.98
CA GLU A 50 -10.20 -9.22 -6.59
C GLU A 50 -10.71 -10.09 -7.73
N TYR A 51 -10.13 -11.28 -7.85
CA TYR A 51 -10.59 -12.32 -8.75
C TYR A 51 -10.19 -13.66 -8.12
N GLU A 52 -10.57 -14.75 -8.77
CA GLU A 52 -10.21 -16.06 -8.23
C GLU A 52 -8.69 -16.17 -8.09
N GLY A 53 -8.22 -16.36 -6.86
CA GLY A 53 -6.81 -16.45 -6.55
C GLY A 53 -6.17 -15.16 -6.10
N LEU A 54 -6.93 -14.07 -6.06
CA LEU A 54 -6.44 -12.79 -5.56
C LEU A 54 -7.42 -12.19 -4.58
N TRP A 55 -7.00 -12.02 -3.33
CA TRP A 55 -7.86 -11.53 -2.25
C TRP A 55 -7.26 -10.33 -1.55
N LEU A 56 -8.11 -9.37 -1.23
CA LEU A 56 -7.75 -8.27 -0.35
C LEU A 56 -7.55 -8.80 1.06
N ARG A 57 -6.38 -8.50 1.66
CA ARG A 57 -6.08 -8.90 3.03
C ARG A 57 -6.22 -7.75 4.00
N HIS A 58 -5.65 -6.59 3.65
CA HIS A 58 -5.67 -5.43 4.53
C HIS A 58 -5.74 -4.13 3.74
N ILE A 59 -6.45 -3.17 4.29
CA ILE A 59 -6.23 -1.76 3.95
C ILE A 59 -5.26 -1.25 5.02
N VAL A 60 -4.04 -0.97 4.60
CA VAL A 60 -2.97 -0.63 5.53
C VAL A 60 -3.09 0.81 6.01
N ASP A 61 -3.41 1.70 5.08
CA ASP A 61 -3.55 3.11 5.41
C ASP A 61 -4.36 3.82 4.33
N VAL A 62 -5.03 4.88 4.74
CA VAL A 62 -5.67 5.83 3.83
C VAL A 62 -5.40 7.21 4.42
N ALA A 63 -4.68 8.04 3.71
CA ALA A 63 -4.25 9.34 4.22
C ALA A 63 -4.31 10.41 3.13
N PRO A 64 -4.58 11.67 3.49
CA PRO A 64 -4.47 12.74 2.51
C PRO A 64 -3.06 12.82 1.96
N THR A 65 -2.94 13.18 0.68
CA THR A 65 -1.62 13.42 0.10
C THR A 65 -1.00 14.64 0.76
N LEU A 66 0.32 14.78 0.61
CA LEU A 66 1.03 15.93 1.17
C LEU A 66 0.64 17.25 0.50
N TYR A 67 0.12 17.18 -0.71
CA TYR A 67 -0.28 18.35 -1.47
C TYR A 67 -1.71 18.19 -1.98
N GLY A 68 -2.42 19.29 -2.12
CA GLY A 68 -3.80 19.28 -2.58
C GLY A 68 -3.96 19.02 -4.09
N HIS A 69 -2.85 18.95 -4.83
CA HIS A 69 -2.84 18.70 -6.26
C HIS A 69 -1.84 17.63 -6.63
N VAL A 70 -2.21 16.78 -7.57
CA VAL A 70 -1.32 15.75 -8.10
C VAL A 70 -1.30 15.87 -9.62
N ASP A 71 -0.77 17.00 -10.08
CA ASP A 71 -0.69 17.32 -11.51
C ASP A 71 0.75 17.59 -11.95
N ARG A 72 1.71 17.41 -11.06
CA ARG A 72 3.11 17.67 -11.31
C ARG A 72 3.95 16.78 -10.39
N ASP A 73 5.26 16.86 -10.54
CA ASP A 73 6.16 16.12 -9.66
C ASP A 73 5.95 16.57 -8.21
N CYS A 74 5.68 15.64 -7.35
CA CYS A 74 5.45 15.94 -5.94
C CYS A 74 5.58 14.67 -5.09
N ASP A 75 5.80 14.86 -3.79
CA ASP A 75 5.79 13.76 -2.84
C ASP A 75 4.35 13.47 -2.45
N LEU A 76 3.95 12.21 -2.53
CA LEU A 76 2.56 11.83 -2.29
C LEU A 76 2.26 11.43 -0.86
N TYR A 77 3.24 10.88 -0.17
CA TYR A 77 2.95 10.20 1.07
C TYR A 77 4.20 10.10 1.94
N SER A 78 4.01 10.25 3.26
CA SER A 78 5.09 10.09 4.22
C SER A 78 4.63 9.21 5.37
N ARG A 79 5.55 8.43 5.88
CA ARG A 79 5.37 7.71 7.13
C ARG A 79 6.49 8.10 8.07
N HIS A 80 6.17 8.12 9.35
CA HIS A 80 7.14 8.47 10.37
C HIS A 80 7.35 7.29 11.30
N PHE A 81 8.60 6.99 11.56
CA PHE A 81 8.99 5.94 12.49
C PHE A 81 9.88 6.57 13.56
N SER A 82 9.70 6.19 14.80
CA SER A 82 10.46 6.78 15.91
C SER A 82 11.91 6.32 15.94
N ALA A 83 12.21 5.20 15.29
CA ALA A 83 13.56 4.66 15.23
C ALA A 83 13.77 3.93 13.91
N LEU A 84 14.99 3.92 13.44
CA LEU A 84 15.35 3.20 12.22
C LEU A 84 15.05 1.72 12.34
N GLU A 85 15.25 1.13 13.51
CA GLU A 85 14.94 -0.28 13.75
C GLU A 85 13.48 -0.63 13.49
N ASP A 86 12.56 0.28 13.81
CA ASP A 86 11.14 0.04 13.60
C ASP A 86 10.82 -0.05 12.12
N TYR A 87 11.44 0.83 11.34
CA TYR A 87 11.29 0.80 9.89
C TYR A 87 11.91 -0.48 9.29
N GLU A 88 13.11 -0.81 9.69
CA GLU A 88 13.80 -2.00 9.20
C GLU A 88 13.04 -3.27 9.53
N ARG A 89 12.49 -3.33 10.73
CA ARG A 89 11.68 -4.47 11.15
C ARG A 89 10.45 -4.64 10.27
N PHE A 90 9.80 -3.54 9.97
CA PHE A 90 8.62 -3.54 9.11
C PHE A 90 8.96 -4.02 7.70
N GLU A 91 9.96 -3.40 7.08
CA GLU A 91 10.32 -3.70 5.70
C GLU A 91 10.95 -5.09 5.53
N MET A 92 11.81 -5.47 6.45
CA MET A 92 12.50 -6.75 6.36
C MET A 92 11.56 -7.93 6.63
N ASN A 93 10.59 -7.75 7.51
CA ASN A 93 9.59 -8.78 7.76
C ASN A 93 8.69 -8.99 6.55
N LEU A 94 8.56 -7.98 5.71
CA LEU A 94 7.81 -8.07 4.47
C LEU A 94 8.69 -8.47 3.28
N GLY A 95 9.95 -8.78 3.52
CA GLY A 95 10.88 -9.18 2.47
C GLY A 95 11.53 -8.02 1.74
N GLY A 96 11.42 -6.81 2.28
CA GLY A 96 12.04 -5.63 1.69
C GLY A 96 13.55 -5.68 1.77
N LYS A 97 14.19 -4.99 0.83
CA LYS A 97 15.65 -4.86 0.80
C LYS A 97 16.00 -3.42 0.52
N ASP A 98 17.04 -2.96 1.16
CA ASP A 98 17.57 -1.62 0.90
C ASP A 98 18.41 -1.67 -0.38
N PRO A 99 17.99 -1.02 -1.46
CA PRO A 99 18.73 -1.06 -2.71
C PRO A 99 20.06 -0.32 -2.65
N LEU A 100 20.27 0.50 -1.61
CA LEU A 100 21.49 1.25 -1.42
C LEU A 100 22.51 0.51 -0.55
N SER A 101 22.09 -0.59 0.10
CA SER A 101 22.99 -1.38 0.90
C SER A 101 23.89 -2.23 0.00
N PRO A 102 25.20 -2.29 0.27
CA PRO A 102 26.05 -3.16 -0.53
C PRO A 102 25.70 -4.62 -0.30
N PRO A 103 25.78 -5.45 -1.31
CA PRO A 103 25.54 -6.88 -1.14
C PRO A 103 26.60 -7.47 -0.22
N LYS A 104 26.16 -8.31 0.68
CA LYS A 104 27.08 -9.02 1.58
C LYS A 104 27.51 -10.35 0.96
#